data_46ee818e0a0688d859b4ccde37a1739c
#
_entry.id   46ee818e0a0688d859b4ccde37a1739c
#
_cell.length_a   1.000
_cell.length_b   1.000
_cell.length_c   1.000
_cell.angle_alpha   90.00
_cell.angle_beta   90.00
_cell.angle_gamma   90.00
#
_symmetry.space_group_name_H-M   'P 1'
#
loop_
_entity.id
_entity.type
_entity.pdbx_description
1 polymer ?
#
loop_
_entity_poly.entity_id
_entity_poly.type
_entity_poly.pdbx_seq_one_letter_code
_entity_poly.pdbx_strand_id
1 'polypeptide(L)'
;MKDFQDRGFGRIDMISESFIQEVEGAVLLEGFDSCVIGSASTFGKDVVVAYDYNKIITLLINRDGMSYDEAVEYFDFNIGGLHVSDRNPIFVMLSS
;
A
#
# COMPACT_ATOMS: atom_id res chain seq x y z
N MET A 1 -0.70 22.37 6.79
CA MET A 1 -0.80 21.63 6.75
C MET A 1 -0.63 21.37 6.54
N LYS A 2 -0.74 21.35 6.44
CA LYS A 2 -0.76 20.60 6.35
C LYS A 2 -1.14 20.05 6.28
N ASP A 3 -1.71 20.07 6.31
CA ASP A 3 -2.15 19.23 6.24
C ASP A 3 -2.13 18.70 6.16
N PHE A 4 -2.06 18.48 6.36
CA PHE A 4 -1.99 17.55 6.25
C PHE A 4 -1.50 17.48 7.06
N GLN A 5 -1.47 17.82 7.60
CA GLN A 5 -1.15 17.45 8.16
C GLN A 5 -1.28 17.27 8.96
N ASP A 6 -1.57 17.22 9.58
CA ASP A 6 -1.78 16.71 10.20
C ASP A 6 -2.34 16.23 10.34
N ARG A 7 -2.93 15.96 10.37
CA ARG A 7 -3.41 15.22 10.35
C ARG A 7 -3.25 14.32 10.60
N GLY A 8 -3.02 14.15 11.07
CA GLY A 8 -2.71 12.97 11.30
C GLY A 8 -1.91 12.36 10.74
N PHE A 9 -1.68 12.57 10.61
CA PHE A 9 -1.18 12.09 9.93
C PHE A 9 -0.11 11.52 10.15
N GLY A 10 0.38 11.10 11.03
CA GLY A 10 1.56 10.33 11.05
C GLY A 10 1.85 9.67 9.78
N ARG A 11 0.90 9.19 9.17
CA ARG A 11 1.14 8.52 7.92
C ARG A 11 1.53 9.45 6.82
N ILE A 12 1.26 10.68 7.00
CA ILE A 12 1.69 11.67 6.03
C ILE A 12 3.19 11.78 6.01
N ASP A 13 3.80 11.54 7.16
CA ASP A 13 5.25 11.58 7.23
C ASP A 13 5.90 10.47 6.43
N MET A 14 5.20 9.36 6.23
CA MET A 14 5.74 8.24 5.47
C MET A 14 5.61 8.44 3.98
N ILE A 15 4.64 9.26 3.56
CA ILE A 15 4.37 9.49 2.15
C ILE A 15 4.85 10.90 1.82
N SER A 16 6.12 11.03 1.54
CA SER A 16 6.70 12.32 1.21
C SER A 16 6.33 12.73 -0.20
N GLU A 17 6.49 14.02 -0.47
CA GLU A 17 6.27 14.53 -1.81
C GLU A 17 7.23 13.90 -2.81
N SER A 18 8.46 13.69 -2.40
CA SER A 18 9.44 13.00 -3.26
C SER A 18 8.96 11.62 -3.64
N PHE A 19 8.41 10.90 -2.66
CA PHE A 19 7.93 9.56 -2.91
C PHE A 19 6.77 9.60 -3.90
N ILE A 20 5.84 10.54 -3.72
CA ILE A 20 4.70 10.65 -4.60
C ILE A 20 5.14 10.92 -6.04
N GLN A 21 6.12 11.78 -6.21
CA GLN A 21 6.65 12.06 -7.54
C GLN A 21 7.31 10.82 -8.14
N GLU A 22 8.02 10.07 -7.31
CA GLU A 22 8.72 8.88 -7.78
C GLU A 22 7.76 7.84 -8.32
N VAL A 23 6.61 7.70 -7.67
CA VAL A 23 5.63 6.67 -8.06
C VAL A 23 4.50 7.22 -8.91
N GLU A 24 4.67 8.43 -9.44
CA GLU A 24 3.63 9.02 -10.28
C GLU A 24 3.30 8.09 -11.45
N GLY A 25 2.01 7.81 -11.62
CA GLY A 25 1.57 6.87 -12.64
C GLY A 25 1.43 5.45 -12.16
N ALA A 26 2.00 5.12 -11.00
CA ALA A 26 1.82 3.78 -10.42
C ALA A 26 0.47 3.69 -9.74
N VAL A 27 -0.04 2.47 -9.62
CA VAL A 27 -1.30 2.23 -8.95
C VAL A 27 -1.12 2.39 -7.45
N LEU A 28 -2.01 3.16 -6.84
CA LEU A 28 -2.07 3.32 -5.39
C LEU A 28 -3.38 2.73 -4.89
N LEU A 29 -3.32 2.06 -3.75
CA LEU A 29 -4.51 1.47 -3.14
C LEU A 29 -5.10 2.46 -2.16
N GLU A 30 -6.28 2.95 -2.49
CA GLU A 30 -6.96 3.92 -1.64
C GLU A 30 -7.29 3.31 -0.29
N GLY A 31 -6.97 4.03 0.78
CA GLY A 31 -7.27 3.55 2.13
C GLY A 31 -6.18 2.70 2.74
N PHE A 32 -5.07 2.49 2.03
CA PHE A 32 -3.99 1.64 2.54
C PHE A 32 -2.65 2.38 2.61
N ASP A 33 -2.70 3.70 2.72
CA ASP A 33 -1.47 4.50 2.75
C ASP A 33 -0.56 4.08 3.89
N SER A 34 -1.13 3.72 5.04
CA SER A 34 -0.32 3.33 6.20
C SER A 34 0.40 2.02 6.00
N CYS A 35 0.05 1.29 4.95
CA CYS A 35 0.67 0.00 4.66
C CYS A 35 1.81 0.11 3.65
N VAL A 36 2.05 1.31 3.11
CA VAL A 36 3.13 1.52 2.16
C VAL A 36 4.48 1.41 2.87
N ILE A 37 5.39 0.63 2.31
CA ILE A 37 6.73 0.51 2.86
C ILE A 37 7.80 1.09 1.92
N GLY A 38 7.41 1.47 0.73
CA GLY A 38 8.36 2.10 -0.17
C GLY A 38 7.99 1.89 -1.61
N SER A 39 8.98 2.04 -2.46
CA SER A 39 8.83 1.79 -3.88
C SER A 39 9.74 0.64 -4.26
N ALA A 40 9.46 0.06 -5.42
CA ALA A 40 10.26 -1.06 -5.92
C ALA A 40 10.36 -0.94 -7.42
N SER A 41 11.47 -1.41 -7.95
CA SER A 41 11.64 -1.44 -9.39
C SER A 41 12.47 -2.64 -9.77
N THR A 42 12.25 -3.13 -10.98
CA THR A 42 13.13 -4.10 -11.56
C THR A 42 13.89 -3.41 -12.67
N PHE A 43 15.03 -3.98 -13.01
CA PHE A 43 15.89 -3.39 -14.02
C PHE A 43 15.08 -3.15 -15.31
N GLY A 44 15.11 -1.92 -15.79
CA GLY A 44 14.41 -1.57 -17.01
C GLY A 44 12.93 -1.39 -16.90
N LYS A 45 12.38 -1.39 -15.68
CA LYS A 45 10.96 -1.22 -15.46
C LYS A 45 10.68 0.03 -14.65
N ASP A 46 9.46 0.54 -14.79
CA ASP A 46 9.02 1.68 -14.00
C ASP A 46 8.85 1.29 -12.54
N VAL A 47 8.94 2.30 -11.69
CA VAL A 47 8.78 2.12 -10.25
C VAL A 47 7.34 1.82 -9.91
N VAL A 48 7.12 0.92 -8.97
CA VAL A 48 5.79 0.61 -8.42
C VAL A 48 5.81 0.80 -6.91
N VAL A 49 4.62 0.84 -6.31
CA VAL A 49 4.50 1.01 -4.87
C VAL A 49 4.58 -0.36 -4.20
N ALA A 50 5.30 -0.44 -3.10
CA ALA A 50 5.42 -1.67 -2.32
C ALA A 50 4.62 -1.51 -1.03
N TYR A 51 3.79 -2.49 -0.75
CA TYR A 51 2.94 -2.52 0.44
C TYR A 51 3.34 -3.69 1.33
N ASP A 52 3.18 -3.49 2.65
CA ASP A 52 3.41 -4.54 3.63
C ASP A 52 2.15 -5.41 3.70
N TYR A 53 2.25 -6.64 3.26
CA TYR A 53 1.12 -7.56 3.23
C TYR A 53 0.49 -7.72 4.62
N ASN A 54 1.32 -7.91 5.64
CA ASN A 54 0.80 -8.14 6.98
C ASN A 54 0.08 -6.92 7.53
N LYS A 55 0.54 -5.74 7.18
CA LYS A 55 -0.15 -4.51 7.60
C LYS A 55 -1.51 -4.39 6.93
N ILE A 56 -1.61 -4.80 5.67
CA ILE A 56 -2.90 -4.78 4.98
C ILE A 56 -3.87 -5.72 5.69
N ILE A 57 -3.44 -6.93 5.98
CA ILE A 57 -4.29 -7.90 6.66
C ILE A 57 -4.72 -7.37 8.04
N THR A 58 -3.77 -6.82 8.80
CA THR A 58 -4.08 -6.26 10.11
C THR A 58 -5.08 -5.11 10.00
N LEU A 59 -4.93 -4.27 8.99
CA LEU A 59 -5.83 -3.15 8.80
C LEU A 59 -7.25 -3.64 8.48
N LEU A 60 -7.38 -4.65 7.64
CA LEU A 60 -8.69 -5.22 7.32
C LEU A 60 -9.36 -5.79 8.56
N ILE A 61 -8.58 -6.42 9.43
CA ILE A 61 -9.12 -6.96 10.67
C ILE A 61 -9.57 -5.83 11.60
N ASN A 62 -8.72 -4.86 11.81
CA ASN A 62 -8.98 -3.83 12.83
C ASN A 62 -9.93 -2.74 12.35
N ARG A 63 -9.78 -2.31 11.11
CA ARG A 63 -10.61 -1.23 10.58
C ARG A 63 -11.97 -1.74 10.11
N ASP A 64 -11.95 -2.88 9.41
CA ASP A 64 -13.16 -3.37 8.74
C ASP A 64 -13.82 -4.52 9.47
N GLY A 65 -13.25 -4.95 10.60
CA GLY A 65 -13.90 -5.96 11.44
C GLY A 65 -13.87 -7.36 10.89
N MET A 66 -12.96 -7.66 9.99
CA MET A 66 -12.86 -9.00 9.41
C MET A 66 -12.13 -9.94 10.34
N SER A 67 -12.46 -11.24 10.25
CA SER A 67 -11.61 -12.24 10.85
C SER A 67 -10.34 -12.38 10.01
N TYR A 68 -9.35 -13.07 10.55
CA TYR A 68 -8.12 -13.29 9.81
C TYR A 68 -8.41 -13.97 8.47
N ASP A 69 -9.21 -15.03 8.49
CA ASP A 69 -9.52 -15.78 7.27
C ASP A 69 -10.26 -14.91 6.26
N GLU A 70 -11.17 -14.08 6.74
CA GLU A 70 -11.90 -13.17 5.87
C GLU A 70 -10.97 -12.15 5.24
N ALA A 71 -10.02 -11.65 6.03
CA ALA A 71 -9.09 -10.65 5.53
C ALA A 71 -8.19 -11.23 4.44
N VAL A 72 -7.69 -12.44 4.65
CA VAL A 72 -6.86 -13.11 3.65
C VAL A 72 -7.63 -13.33 2.37
N GLU A 73 -8.85 -13.80 2.50
CA GLU A 73 -9.69 -14.07 1.33
C GLU A 73 -10.02 -12.78 0.59
N TYR A 74 -10.36 -11.74 1.35
CA TYR A 74 -10.65 -10.44 0.75
C TYR A 74 -9.45 -9.92 -0.01
N PHE A 75 -8.26 -10.06 0.57
CA PHE A 75 -7.04 -9.63 -0.10
C PHE A 75 -6.86 -10.37 -1.42
N ASP A 76 -6.99 -11.69 -1.38
CA ASP A 76 -6.75 -12.50 -2.57
C ASP A 76 -7.68 -12.14 -3.72
N PHE A 77 -8.95 -11.88 -3.42
CA PHE A 77 -9.93 -11.64 -4.47
C PHE A 77 -10.03 -10.19 -4.90
N ASN A 78 -9.71 -9.25 -4.02
CA ASN A 78 -9.99 -7.85 -4.29
C ASN A 78 -8.75 -6.98 -4.39
N ILE A 79 -7.62 -7.43 -3.90
CA ILE A 79 -6.40 -6.61 -3.88
C ILE A 79 -5.27 -7.30 -4.62
N GLY A 80 -4.91 -8.50 -4.18
CA GLY A 80 -3.75 -9.19 -4.72
C GLY A 80 -3.90 -9.57 -6.17
N GLY A 81 -5.13 -9.71 -6.64
CA GLY A 81 -5.38 -10.09 -8.02
C GLY A 81 -5.60 -8.92 -8.97
N LEU A 82 -5.37 -7.69 -8.51
CA LEU A 82 -5.58 -6.52 -9.36
C LEU A 82 -4.61 -6.51 -10.54
N HIS A 83 -5.16 -6.23 -11.72
CA HIS A 83 -4.38 -6.07 -12.93
C HIS A 83 -4.95 -4.89 -13.71
N VAL A 84 -4.68 -3.68 -13.21
CA VAL A 84 -5.27 -2.50 -13.81
C VAL A 84 -4.27 -1.69 -14.64
N SER A 85 -2.99 -2.01 -14.55
CA SER A 85 -1.99 -1.33 -15.35
C SER A 85 -0.71 -2.17 -15.36
N ASP A 86 0.32 -1.67 -16.04
CA ASP A 86 1.65 -2.30 -16.01
C ASP A 86 2.39 -1.99 -14.71
N ARG A 87 1.85 -1.08 -13.91
CA ARG A 87 2.50 -0.62 -12.69
C ARG A 87 1.67 -0.94 -11.46
N ASN A 88 1.19 -2.17 -11.39
CA ASN A 88 0.45 -2.65 -10.24
C ASN A 88 1.35 -2.73 -9.02
N PRO A 89 0.80 -2.54 -7.82
CA PRO A 89 1.62 -2.60 -6.61
C PRO A 89 2.12 -4.01 -6.35
N ILE A 90 3.17 -4.10 -5.55
CA ILE A 90 3.66 -5.38 -5.07
C ILE A 90 3.41 -5.47 -3.58
N PHE A 91 3.36 -6.69 -3.09
CA PHE A 91 3.04 -6.95 -1.68
C PHE A 91 4.18 -7.76 -1.09
N VAL A 92 4.75 -7.23 -0.01
CA VAL A 92 5.94 -7.80 0.59
C VAL A 92 5.55 -8.44 1.91
N MET A 93 5.96 -9.68 2.10
CA MET A 93 5.77 -10.39 3.37
C MET A 93 7.07 -10.28 4.11
N LEU A 94 7.13 -9.34 5.06
CA LEU A 94 8.35 -9.09 5.77
C LEU A 94 8.62 -10.18 6.79
N SER A 95 9.86 -10.65 6.81
CA SER A 95 10.31 -11.55 7.86
C SER A 95 10.58 -10.74 9.12
N SER A 96 10.20 -11.26 10.26
CA SER A 96 10.45 -10.57 11.52
C SER A 96 11.51 -11.29 12.33
#